data_0d783e11265ab30e3ecacda2de4785e2
#
_entry.id   0d783e11265ab30e3ecacda2de4785e2
#
_cell.length_a   1.000
_cell.length_b   1.000
_cell.length_c   1.000
_cell.angle_alpha   90.00
_cell.angle_beta   90.00
_cell.angle_gamma   90.00
#
_symmetry.space_group_name_H-M   'P 1'
#
loop_
_entity.id
_entity.type
_entity.pdbx_description
1 polymer ?
#
loop_
_entity_poly.entity_id
_entity_poly.type
_entity_poly.pdbx_seq_one_letter_code
_entity_poly.pdbx_strand_id
1 'polypeptide(L)'
;MDKFVINGGIPLHGEVNISGAKNAAVALVAATILCDEPCVLENVPEISDITICMKILKSMGADIRLINKNTVSFDTRGIKIPRVPYELARSMRASTYFLGTLLGRFHEAYVAMPGGCDLGDRPIDQHLKAFRCLGATDDIENGEVHCIADRLIGSQIYFDFNTVGGTINAIMASVKAKGLTIIENAAKEPHIVDLANFLNSMGADIRGAGTDVIKVRGVDHLKGITY
;
A
#
# COMPACT_ATOMS: atom_id res chain seq x y z
N MET A 1 -21.26 0.32 -22.17
CA MET A 1 -20.84 1.43 -21.26
C MET A 1 -22.01 1.74 -20.36
N ASP A 2 -21.83 1.60 -19.05
CA ASP A 2 -22.87 1.98 -18.10
C ASP A 2 -22.88 3.50 -17.99
N LYS A 3 -24.09 4.07 -17.79
CA LYS A 3 -24.26 5.51 -17.63
C LYS A 3 -25.22 5.80 -16.49
N PHE A 4 -24.96 6.88 -15.75
CA PHE A 4 -25.91 7.41 -14.80
C PHE A 4 -26.87 8.38 -15.51
N VAL A 5 -28.15 8.24 -15.26
CA VAL A 5 -29.18 9.20 -15.68
C VAL A 5 -29.75 9.82 -14.40
N ILE A 6 -29.53 11.12 -14.23
CA ILE A 6 -29.90 11.83 -13.01
C ILE A 6 -30.95 12.88 -13.34
N ASN A 7 -32.12 12.79 -12.70
CA ASN A 7 -33.16 13.83 -12.70
C ASN A 7 -33.04 14.58 -11.37
N GLY A 8 -32.50 15.78 -11.41
CA GLY A 8 -32.31 16.62 -10.24
C GLY A 8 -33.54 17.44 -9.86
N GLY A 9 -33.39 18.37 -8.90
CA GLY A 9 -34.44 19.33 -8.50
C GLY A 9 -35.33 18.89 -7.34
N ILE A 10 -35.11 17.68 -6.78
CA ILE A 10 -35.84 17.21 -5.59
C ILE A 10 -34.88 17.20 -4.39
N PRO A 11 -35.24 17.90 -3.27
CA PRO A 11 -34.45 17.81 -2.04
C PRO A 11 -34.38 16.35 -1.54
N LEU A 12 -33.19 15.90 -1.20
CA LEU A 12 -32.98 14.56 -0.66
C LEU A 12 -33.06 14.57 0.86
N HIS A 13 -33.82 13.63 1.43
CA HIS A 13 -33.95 13.39 2.87
C HIS A 13 -33.70 11.92 3.14
N GLY A 14 -32.90 11.60 4.16
CA GLY A 14 -32.59 10.22 4.54
C GLY A 14 -31.23 10.06 5.14
N GLU A 15 -30.86 8.83 5.50
CA GLU A 15 -29.59 8.44 6.05
C GLU A 15 -28.87 7.47 5.10
N VAL A 16 -27.57 7.62 4.99
CA VAL A 16 -26.71 6.74 4.18
C VAL A 16 -25.58 6.22 5.06
N ASN A 17 -25.45 4.90 5.12
CA ASN A 17 -24.29 4.27 5.74
C ASN A 17 -23.07 4.44 4.83
N ILE A 18 -22.03 5.11 5.32
CA ILE A 18 -20.80 5.32 4.60
C ILE A 18 -19.97 4.02 4.63
N SER A 19 -19.57 3.55 3.46
CA SER A 19 -18.66 2.40 3.32
C SER A 19 -17.22 2.80 3.67
N GLY A 20 -16.36 1.79 3.88
CA GLY A 20 -14.92 2.01 4.03
C GLY A 20 -14.31 2.79 2.86
N ALA A 21 -13.29 3.59 3.14
CA ALA A 21 -12.63 4.44 2.15
C ALA A 21 -11.76 3.61 1.19
N LYS A 22 -11.97 3.76 -0.11
CA LYS A 22 -11.20 3.06 -1.16
C LYS A 22 -9.69 3.17 -0.94
N ASN A 23 -9.17 4.39 -0.84
CA ASN A 23 -7.73 4.62 -0.81
C ASN A 23 -7.07 4.08 0.47
N ALA A 24 -7.78 4.11 1.60
CA ALA A 24 -7.35 3.48 2.84
C ALA A 24 -7.31 1.96 2.67
N ALA A 25 -8.43 1.36 2.28
CA ALA A 25 -8.56 -0.09 2.18
C ALA A 25 -7.50 -0.72 1.25
N VAL A 26 -7.20 -0.10 0.09
CA VAL A 26 -6.17 -0.60 -0.83
C VAL A 26 -4.78 -0.57 -0.19
N ALA A 27 -4.43 0.50 0.52
CA ALA A 27 -3.15 0.61 1.22
C ALA A 27 -3.05 -0.41 2.37
N LEU A 28 -4.12 -0.57 3.16
CA LEU A 28 -4.17 -1.53 4.26
C LEU A 28 -4.07 -2.98 3.77
N VAL A 29 -4.78 -3.33 2.69
CA VAL A 29 -4.69 -4.67 2.08
C VAL A 29 -3.29 -4.96 1.59
N ALA A 30 -2.61 -4.01 0.92
CA ALA A 30 -1.21 -4.19 0.54
C ALA A 30 -0.30 -4.33 1.77
N ALA A 31 -0.52 -3.54 2.83
CA ALA A 31 0.28 -3.54 4.05
C ALA A 31 0.18 -4.86 4.83
N THR A 32 -0.88 -5.68 4.65
CA THR A 32 -0.96 -7.02 5.27
C THR A 32 0.22 -7.92 4.91
N ILE A 33 0.89 -7.68 3.77
CA ILE A 33 2.11 -8.42 3.39
C ILE A 33 3.22 -8.25 4.43
N LEU A 34 3.31 -7.10 5.10
CA LEU A 34 4.35 -6.83 6.10
C LEU A 34 4.16 -7.61 7.40
N CYS A 35 2.97 -8.18 7.62
CA CYS A 35 2.65 -8.93 8.82
C CYS A 35 3.18 -10.36 8.77
N ASP A 36 3.65 -10.84 9.90
CA ASP A 36 4.14 -12.20 10.08
C ASP A 36 3.04 -13.16 10.58
N GLU A 37 1.82 -12.65 10.78
CA GLU A 37 0.63 -13.35 11.28
C GLU A 37 -0.62 -12.97 10.46
N PRO A 38 -1.74 -13.74 10.55
CA PRO A 38 -2.97 -13.35 9.88
C PRO A 38 -3.54 -12.05 10.42
N CYS A 39 -4.01 -11.18 9.51
CA CYS A 39 -4.72 -9.93 9.83
C CYS A 39 -6.18 -10.03 9.42
N VAL A 40 -7.05 -9.35 10.17
CA VAL A 40 -8.46 -9.19 9.82
C VAL A 40 -8.72 -7.70 9.59
N LEU A 41 -9.28 -7.38 8.42
CA LEU A 41 -9.73 -6.03 8.10
C LEU A 41 -11.25 -5.99 8.10
N GLU A 42 -11.82 -5.02 8.82
CA GLU A 42 -13.26 -4.75 8.88
C GLU A 42 -13.63 -3.55 8.01
N ASN A 43 -14.90 -3.41 7.72
CA ASN A 43 -15.43 -2.33 6.87
C ASN A 43 -14.73 -2.20 5.50
N VAL A 44 -14.27 -3.32 4.95
CA VAL A 44 -13.64 -3.37 3.62
C VAL A 44 -14.71 -3.09 2.56
N PRO A 45 -14.54 -2.07 1.69
CA PRO A 45 -15.54 -1.73 0.69
C PRO A 45 -15.59 -2.76 -0.45
N GLU A 46 -16.80 -3.03 -0.96
CA GLU A 46 -17.02 -3.91 -2.12
C GLU A 46 -16.75 -3.12 -3.41
N ILE A 47 -15.49 -3.02 -3.81
CA ILE A 47 -15.06 -2.31 -5.03
C ILE A 47 -14.08 -3.16 -5.84
N SER A 48 -13.98 -2.86 -7.14
CA SER A 48 -13.12 -3.58 -8.08
C SER A 48 -11.65 -3.62 -7.65
N ASP A 49 -11.11 -2.51 -7.15
CA ASP A 49 -9.72 -2.43 -6.73
C ASP A 49 -9.39 -3.40 -5.60
N ILE A 50 -10.28 -3.54 -4.61
CA ILE A 50 -10.10 -4.51 -3.52
C ILE A 50 -10.18 -5.93 -4.04
N THR A 51 -11.11 -6.21 -4.97
CA THR A 51 -11.20 -7.52 -5.62
C THR A 51 -9.90 -7.86 -6.36
N ILE A 52 -9.30 -6.90 -7.04
CA ILE A 52 -8.02 -7.08 -7.75
C ILE A 52 -6.88 -7.30 -6.74
N CYS A 53 -6.79 -6.49 -5.66
CA CYS A 53 -5.81 -6.70 -4.60
C CYS A 53 -5.88 -8.12 -4.01
N MET A 54 -7.10 -8.61 -3.71
CA MET A 54 -7.29 -9.96 -3.20
C MET A 54 -6.88 -11.04 -4.22
N LYS A 55 -7.14 -10.82 -5.52
CA LYS A 55 -6.67 -11.73 -6.57
C LYS A 55 -5.14 -11.75 -6.67
N ILE A 56 -4.49 -10.58 -6.59
CA ILE A 56 -3.04 -10.48 -6.55
C ILE A 56 -2.49 -11.29 -5.38
N LEU A 57 -2.93 -11.01 -4.17
CA LEU A 57 -2.45 -11.69 -2.97
C LEU A 57 -2.67 -13.20 -3.02
N LYS A 58 -3.86 -13.67 -3.47
CA LYS A 58 -4.15 -15.10 -3.65
C LYS A 58 -3.21 -15.76 -4.66
N SER A 59 -2.96 -15.10 -5.80
CA SER A 59 -2.06 -15.63 -6.83
C SER A 59 -0.60 -15.68 -6.39
N MET A 60 -0.22 -14.84 -5.43
CA MET A 60 1.11 -14.86 -4.80
C MET A 60 1.23 -15.92 -3.68
N GLY A 61 0.12 -16.55 -3.27
CA GLY A 61 0.10 -17.61 -2.27
C GLY A 61 -0.51 -17.24 -0.92
N ALA A 62 -1.17 -16.09 -0.80
CA ALA A 62 -1.89 -15.73 0.42
C ALA A 62 -3.20 -16.53 0.57
N ASP A 63 -3.54 -16.92 1.79
CA ASP A 63 -4.87 -17.43 2.14
C ASP A 63 -5.77 -16.25 2.55
N ILE A 64 -6.85 -16.04 1.81
CA ILE A 64 -7.79 -14.94 2.03
C ILE A 64 -9.18 -15.51 2.22
N ARG A 65 -9.79 -15.19 3.37
CA ARG A 65 -11.10 -15.68 3.76
C ARG A 65 -12.06 -14.52 4.01
N LEU A 66 -13.20 -14.54 3.35
CA LEU A 66 -14.30 -13.63 3.62
C LEU A 66 -15.02 -14.13 4.89
N ILE A 67 -14.97 -13.36 5.96
CA ILE A 67 -15.64 -13.68 7.25
C ILE A 67 -17.12 -13.27 7.15
N ASN A 68 -17.37 -12.08 6.63
CA ASN A 68 -18.69 -11.58 6.31
C ASN A 68 -18.60 -10.62 5.11
N LYS A 69 -19.70 -9.93 4.79
CA LYS A 69 -19.78 -9.03 3.62
C LYS A 69 -18.61 -8.02 3.53
N ASN A 70 -18.19 -7.47 4.66
CA ASN A 70 -17.23 -6.36 4.72
C ASN A 70 -16.02 -6.67 5.63
N THR A 71 -15.86 -7.93 6.09
CA THR A 71 -14.75 -8.36 6.94
C THR A 71 -13.97 -9.47 6.27
N VAL A 72 -12.68 -9.28 6.09
CA VAL A 72 -11.79 -10.18 5.35
C VAL A 72 -10.57 -10.50 6.18
N SER A 73 -10.23 -11.78 6.27
CA SER A 73 -8.98 -12.28 6.85
C SER A 73 -7.93 -12.45 5.76
N PHE A 74 -6.71 -12.00 6.04
CA PHE A 74 -5.55 -12.07 5.16
C PHE A 74 -4.41 -12.81 5.87
N ASP A 75 -4.03 -13.97 5.38
CA ASP A 75 -2.84 -14.69 5.80
C ASP A 75 -1.82 -14.69 4.64
N THR A 76 -0.83 -13.82 4.75
CA THR A 76 0.19 -13.62 3.71
C THR A 76 1.46 -14.44 3.90
N ARG A 77 1.52 -15.32 4.92
CA ARG A 77 2.70 -16.17 5.20
C ARG A 77 3.03 -17.13 4.06
N GLY A 78 2.04 -17.48 3.25
CA GLY A 78 2.19 -18.33 2.07
C GLY A 78 2.91 -17.67 0.89
N ILE A 79 3.06 -16.36 0.87
CA ILE A 79 3.77 -15.64 -0.19
C ILE A 79 5.26 -15.98 -0.12
N LYS A 80 5.83 -16.49 -1.23
CA LYS A 80 7.24 -16.89 -1.32
C LYS A 80 8.02 -16.14 -2.38
N ILE A 81 7.34 -15.67 -3.42
CA ILE A 81 7.94 -14.98 -4.55
C ILE A 81 7.48 -13.53 -4.53
N PRO A 82 8.40 -12.55 -4.45
CA PRO A 82 8.08 -11.13 -4.32
C PRO A 82 7.72 -10.52 -5.69
N ARG A 83 6.88 -11.19 -6.45
CA ARG A 83 6.45 -10.75 -7.80
C ARG A 83 4.94 -10.72 -7.92
N VAL A 84 4.43 -9.55 -8.25
CA VAL A 84 3.00 -9.37 -8.57
C VAL A 84 2.74 -9.85 -10.00
N PRO A 85 1.69 -10.67 -10.24
CA PRO A 85 1.36 -11.09 -11.62
C PRO A 85 1.15 -9.90 -12.54
N TYR A 86 1.86 -9.90 -13.67
CA TYR A 86 2.00 -8.77 -14.59
C TYR A 86 0.65 -8.17 -15.02
N GLU A 87 -0.28 -9.01 -15.50
CA GLU A 87 -1.59 -8.54 -15.98
C GLU A 87 -2.46 -7.95 -14.87
N LEU A 88 -2.39 -8.51 -13.65
CA LEU A 88 -3.11 -7.97 -12.50
C LEU A 88 -2.53 -6.64 -12.04
N ALA A 89 -1.20 -6.51 -12.03
CA ALA A 89 -0.54 -5.25 -11.67
C ALA A 89 -0.93 -4.12 -12.62
N ARG A 90 -0.96 -4.38 -13.94
CA ARG A 90 -1.35 -3.39 -14.95
C ARG A 90 -2.82 -2.96 -14.87
N SER A 91 -3.70 -3.84 -14.40
CA SER A 91 -5.14 -3.54 -14.32
C SER A 91 -5.51 -2.59 -13.19
N MET A 92 -4.59 -2.33 -12.26
CA MET A 92 -4.83 -1.48 -11.09
C MET A 92 -3.64 -0.57 -10.82
N ARG A 93 -3.91 0.74 -10.78
CA ARG A 93 -2.86 1.72 -10.54
C ARG A 93 -2.19 1.59 -9.17
N ALA A 94 -2.98 1.32 -8.13
CA ALA A 94 -2.47 1.16 -6.77
C ALA A 94 -1.64 -0.12 -6.57
N SER A 95 -1.43 -0.93 -7.63
CA SER A 95 -0.47 -2.05 -7.62
C SER A 95 0.95 -1.59 -7.25
N THR A 96 1.30 -0.32 -7.46
CA THR A 96 2.57 0.26 -7.01
C THR A 96 2.77 0.17 -5.49
N TYR A 97 1.70 0.05 -4.68
CA TYR A 97 1.85 -0.12 -3.23
C TYR A 97 2.50 -1.47 -2.86
N PHE A 98 2.39 -2.47 -3.74
CA PHE A 98 3.09 -3.73 -3.54
C PHE A 98 4.62 -3.59 -3.63
N LEU A 99 5.17 -2.56 -4.30
CA LEU A 99 6.61 -2.32 -4.32
C LEU A 99 7.16 -2.13 -2.90
N GLY A 100 6.58 -1.20 -2.13
CA GLY A 100 7.05 -0.89 -0.77
C GLY A 100 6.87 -2.06 0.20
N THR A 101 5.74 -2.79 0.10
CA THR A 101 5.48 -3.93 1.00
C THR A 101 6.36 -5.13 0.70
N LEU A 102 6.55 -5.47 -0.58
CA LEU A 102 7.41 -6.59 -0.97
C LEU A 102 8.87 -6.29 -0.67
N LEU A 103 9.34 -5.08 -1.00
CA LEU A 103 10.68 -4.64 -0.68
C LEU A 103 10.92 -4.65 0.84
N GLY A 104 9.96 -4.17 1.64
CA GLY A 104 10.04 -4.18 3.09
C GLY A 104 10.11 -5.58 3.70
N ARG A 105 9.39 -6.56 3.13
CA ARG A 105 9.35 -7.93 3.65
C ARG A 105 10.42 -8.84 3.08
N PHE A 106 10.65 -8.78 1.77
CA PHE A 106 11.49 -9.73 1.06
C PHE A 106 12.83 -9.14 0.62
N HIS A 107 13.03 -7.83 0.78
CA HIS A 107 14.16 -7.05 0.24
C HIS A 107 14.22 -7.09 -1.30
N GLU A 108 13.15 -7.54 -1.93
CA GLU A 108 13.02 -7.63 -3.38
C GLU A 108 11.56 -7.44 -3.77
N ALA A 109 11.31 -6.80 -4.91
CA ALA A 109 9.97 -6.56 -5.43
C ALA A 109 9.97 -6.50 -6.95
N TYR A 110 9.03 -7.22 -7.58
CA TYR A 110 8.72 -7.14 -9.01
C TYR A 110 7.27 -6.72 -9.19
N VAL A 111 7.04 -5.56 -9.80
CA VAL A 111 5.69 -5.04 -10.06
C VAL A 111 5.66 -4.40 -11.44
N ALA A 112 4.72 -4.82 -12.29
CA ALA A 112 4.55 -4.16 -13.59
C ALA A 112 4.23 -2.66 -13.41
N MET A 113 4.77 -1.84 -14.29
CA MET A 113 4.37 -0.44 -14.40
C MET A 113 2.85 -0.35 -14.53
N PRO A 114 2.18 0.49 -13.75
CA PRO A 114 0.73 0.63 -13.83
C PRO A 114 0.34 1.05 -15.25
N GLY A 115 -0.71 0.46 -15.79
CA GLY A 115 -1.28 0.85 -17.07
C GLY A 115 -1.66 2.33 -17.08
N GLY A 116 -1.68 2.92 -18.26
CA GLY A 116 -2.09 4.32 -18.44
C GLY A 116 -3.46 4.59 -17.83
N CYS A 117 -3.62 5.77 -17.29
CA CYS A 117 -4.91 6.26 -16.83
C CYS A 117 -5.32 7.43 -17.70
N ASP A 118 -6.60 7.55 -18.03
CA ASP A 118 -7.16 8.68 -18.80
C ASP A 118 -6.86 10.07 -18.18
N LEU A 119 -6.38 10.08 -16.93
CA LEU A 119 -6.00 11.29 -16.18
C LEU A 119 -4.52 11.69 -16.34
N GLY A 120 -3.77 11.07 -17.26
CA GLY A 120 -2.37 11.40 -17.58
C GLY A 120 -1.32 10.57 -16.84
N ASP A 121 -0.05 10.82 -17.23
CA ASP A 121 1.12 10.14 -16.65
C ASP A 121 1.28 10.50 -15.17
N ARG A 122 1.56 9.48 -14.39
CA ARG A 122 1.89 9.65 -12.97
C ARG A 122 3.15 8.86 -12.68
N PRO A 123 4.29 9.51 -12.75
CA PRO A 123 5.59 8.87 -12.59
C PRO A 123 5.72 8.26 -11.18
N ILE A 124 6.55 7.22 -11.09
CA ILE A 124 6.89 6.55 -9.82
C ILE A 124 8.29 6.94 -9.34
N ASP A 125 8.87 7.98 -9.91
CA ASP A 125 10.22 8.47 -9.62
C ASP A 125 10.44 8.73 -8.12
N GLN A 126 9.45 9.31 -7.43
CA GLN A 126 9.53 9.57 -5.99
C GLN A 126 9.44 8.26 -5.16
N HIS A 127 8.76 7.23 -5.66
CA HIS A 127 8.75 5.91 -5.02
C HIS A 127 10.17 5.29 -5.09
N LEU A 128 10.76 5.28 -6.30
CA LEU A 128 12.10 4.74 -6.52
C LEU A 128 13.15 5.56 -5.76
N LYS A 129 13.03 6.90 -5.72
CA LYS A 129 13.87 7.77 -4.92
C LYS A 129 13.86 7.36 -3.44
N ALA A 130 12.68 7.11 -2.88
CA ALA A 130 12.57 6.66 -1.49
C ALA A 130 13.27 5.32 -1.26
N PHE A 131 13.12 4.37 -2.16
CA PHE A 131 13.76 3.05 -2.05
C PHE A 131 15.29 3.14 -2.16
N ARG A 132 15.80 3.98 -3.08
CA ARG A 132 17.26 4.25 -3.19
C ARG A 132 17.83 4.87 -1.91
N CYS A 133 17.09 5.80 -1.28
CA CYS A 133 17.48 6.37 0.02
C CYS A 133 17.58 5.28 1.10
N LEU A 134 16.75 4.25 1.06
CA LEU A 134 16.81 3.11 1.99
C LEU A 134 17.89 2.07 1.63
N GLY A 135 18.64 2.28 0.54
CA GLY A 135 19.72 1.40 0.09
C GLY A 135 19.33 0.37 -0.96
N ALA A 136 18.13 0.45 -1.53
CA ALA A 136 17.75 -0.39 -2.65
C ALA A 136 18.29 0.13 -3.99
N THR A 137 18.47 -0.78 -4.93
CA THR A 137 18.63 -0.49 -6.35
C THR A 137 17.34 -0.82 -7.10
N ASP A 138 17.13 -0.17 -8.22
CA ASP A 138 15.97 -0.41 -9.07
C ASP A 138 16.37 -0.47 -10.54
N ASP A 139 15.61 -1.25 -11.29
CA ASP A 139 15.67 -1.34 -12.74
C ASP A 139 14.27 -1.47 -13.32
N ILE A 140 14.10 -1.08 -14.58
CA ILE A 140 12.83 -1.20 -15.29
C ILE A 140 13.09 -1.95 -16.58
N GLU A 141 12.70 -3.20 -16.61
CA GLU A 141 12.81 -4.06 -17.79
C GLU A 141 11.45 -4.58 -18.23
N ASN A 142 11.18 -4.56 -19.54
CA ASN A 142 9.95 -5.07 -20.15
C ASN A 142 8.66 -4.51 -19.52
N GLY A 143 8.71 -3.26 -18.99
CA GLY A 143 7.57 -2.62 -18.32
C GLY A 143 7.30 -3.15 -16.91
N GLU A 144 8.25 -3.85 -16.30
CA GLU A 144 8.21 -4.28 -14.91
C GLU A 144 9.30 -3.54 -14.12
N VAL A 145 8.95 -3.03 -12.96
CA VAL A 145 9.87 -2.44 -11.99
C VAL A 145 10.42 -3.56 -11.13
N HIS A 146 11.73 -3.67 -11.08
CA HIS A 146 12.45 -4.54 -10.15
C HIS A 146 13.19 -3.67 -9.13
N CYS A 147 12.93 -3.87 -7.86
CA CYS A 147 13.67 -3.24 -6.76
C CYS A 147 14.30 -4.33 -5.90
N ILE A 148 15.57 -4.14 -5.52
CA ILE A 148 16.29 -5.10 -4.67
C ILE A 148 17.24 -4.39 -3.70
N ALA A 149 17.41 -4.95 -2.51
CA ALA A 149 18.36 -4.50 -1.50
C ALA A 149 18.91 -5.70 -0.72
N ASP A 150 20.18 -5.68 -0.39
CA ASP A 150 20.73 -6.66 0.58
C ASP A 150 20.08 -6.46 1.96
N ARG A 151 19.84 -5.20 2.30
CA ARG A 151 19.21 -4.77 3.54
C ARG A 151 18.70 -3.35 3.41
N LEU A 152 17.51 -3.09 3.93
CA LEU A 152 17.00 -1.73 4.03
C LEU A 152 17.53 -1.06 5.30
N ILE A 153 18.03 0.18 5.15
CA ILE A 153 18.59 0.99 6.23
C ILE A 153 17.83 2.31 6.28
N GLY A 154 17.33 2.66 7.47
CA GLY A 154 16.64 3.92 7.71
C GLY A 154 17.53 5.12 7.36
N SER A 155 16.96 6.09 6.69
CA SER A 155 17.64 7.29 6.21
C SER A 155 16.70 8.49 6.14
N GLN A 156 17.22 9.63 5.73
CA GLN A 156 16.43 10.82 5.43
C GLN A 156 15.97 10.76 3.97
N ILE A 157 14.64 10.86 3.78
CA ILE A 157 13.96 10.87 2.48
C ILE A 157 13.29 12.23 2.34
N TYR A 158 13.69 13.02 1.36
CA TYR A 158 13.03 14.28 1.02
C TYR A 158 12.34 14.15 -0.33
N PHE A 159 11.01 14.33 -0.38
CA PHE A 159 10.27 14.34 -1.63
C PHE A 159 10.33 15.71 -2.31
N ASP A 160 10.57 15.72 -3.61
CA ASP A 160 10.68 16.95 -4.41
C ASP A 160 9.34 17.67 -4.51
N PHE A 161 8.25 16.91 -4.44
CA PHE A 161 6.88 17.39 -4.36
C PHE A 161 6.05 16.44 -3.49
N ASN A 162 4.93 16.92 -2.99
CA ASN A 162 4.02 16.14 -2.17
C ASN A 162 3.43 14.97 -2.98
N THR A 163 3.67 13.74 -2.54
CA THR A 163 3.27 12.52 -3.24
C THR A 163 2.65 11.50 -2.29
N VAL A 164 1.39 11.18 -2.52
CA VAL A 164 0.65 10.18 -1.73
C VAL A 164 1.27 8.81 -1.89
N GLY A 165 1.44 8.36 -3.15
CA GLY A 165 1.99 7.04 -3.45
C GLY A 165 3.42 6.86 -2.96
N GLY A 166 4.26 7.88 -3.15
CA GLY A 166 5.63 7.88 -2.63
C GLY A 166 5.66 7.77 -1.11
N THR A 167 4.82 8.54 -0.40
CA THR A 167 4.73 8.53 1.07
C THR A 167 4.29 7.16 1.59
N ILE A 168 3.23 6.57 1.01
CA ILE A 168 2.74 5.23 1.38
C ILE A 168 3.85 4.18 1.20
N ASN A 169 4.51 4.17 0.04
CA ASN A 169 5.57 3.22 -0.25
C ASN A 169 6.80 3.42 0.63
N ALA A 170 7.18 4.67 0.92
CA ALA A 170 8.28 4.97 1.85
C ALA A 170 7.98 4.45 3.26
N ILE A 171 6.77 4.66 3.77
CA ILE A 171 6.34 4.12 5.07
C ILE A 171 6.45 2.59 5.06
N MET A 172 5.83 1.92 4.07
CA MET A 172 5.78 0.46 4.00
C MET A 172 7.17 -0.19 3.91
N ALA A 173 8.07 0.38 3.10
CA ALA A 173 9.45 -0.11 3.00
C ALA A 173 10.26 0.15 4.27
N SER A 174 9.98 1.26 4.98
CA SER A 174 10.74 1.68 6.17
C SER A 174 10.38 0.93 7.43
N VAL A 175 9.17 0.35 7.51
CA VAL A 175 8.67 -0.31 8.74
C VAL A 175 9.55 -1.46 9.20
N LYS A 176 10.21 -2.15 8.27
CA LYS A 176 11.18 -3.23 8.57
C LYS A 176 12.64 -2.84 8.26
N ALA A 177 12.92 -1.57 7.91
CA ALA A 177 14.27 -1.09 7.68
C ALA A 177 15.05 -0.92 8.99
N LYS A 178 16.34 -1.21 8.99
CA LYS A 178 17.16 -1.07 10.20
C LYS A 178 17.37 0.41 10.56
N GLY A 179 16.91 0.82 11.73
CA GLY A 179 17.15 2.17 12.25
C GLY A 179 15.95 3.11 12.09
N LEU A 180 16.20 4.40 11.94
CA LEU A 180 15.20 5.46 11.84
C LEU A 180 15.17 6.03 10.42
N THR A 181 13.99 6.07 9.82
CA THR A 181 13.71 6.79 8.58
C THR A 181 12.97 8.09 8.90
N ILE A 182 13.38 9.18 8.27
CA ILE A 182 12.70 10.48 8.35
C ILE A 182 12.23 10.82 6.95
N ILE A 183 10.91 10.91 6.76
CA ILE A 183 10.29 11.25 5.48
C ILE A 183 9.84 12.70 5.58
N GLU A 184 10.41 13.57 4.75
CA GLU A 184 10.13 15.00 4.69
C GLU A 184 9.36 15.35 3.41
N ASN A 185 8.58 16.42 3.47
CA ASN A 185 7.61 16.82 2.46
C ASN A 185 6.60 15.69 2.16
N ALA A 186 6.23 14.97 3.21
CA ALA A 186 5.28 13.86 3.14
C ALA A 186 3.88 14.34 2.83
N ALA A 187 3.10 13.49 2.18
CA ALA A 187 1.67 13.70 1.96
C ALA A 187 0.92 13.54 3.29
N LYS A 188 -0.20 14.27 3.46
CA LYS A 188 -0.93 14.43 4.74
C LYS A 188 -2.33 13.83 4.72
N GLU A 189 -2.71 13.17 3.65
CA GLU A 189 -4.05 12.65 3.43
C GLU A 189 -4.49 11.68 4.54
N PRO A 190 -5.78 11.66 4.90
CA PRO A 190 -6.30 10.84 6.00
C PRO A 190 -5.97 9.35 5.89
N HIS A 191 -5.92 8.81 4.68
CA HIS A 191 -5.59 7.39 4.48
C HIS A 191 -4.10 7.05 4.73
N ILE A 192 -3.20 8.04 4.75
CA ILE A 192 -1.81 7.86 5.22
C ILE A 192 -1.79 7.76 6.74
N VAL A 193 -2.60 8.57 7.42
CA VAL A 193 -2.77 8.47 8.88
C VAL A 193 -3.35 7.12 9.26
N ASP A 194 -4.36 6.65 8.51
CA ASP A 194 -5.00 5.35 8.72
C ASP A 194 -4.00 4.20 8.53
N LEU A 195 -3.19 4.23 7.46
CA LEU A 195 -2.11 3.27 7.25
C LEU A 195 -1.11 3.25 8.42
N ALA A 196 -0.70 4.43 8.91
CA ALA A 196 0.22 4.52 10.04
C ALA A 196 -0.41 3.96 11.33
N ASN A 197 -1.69 4.23 11.58
CA ASN A 197 -2.42 3.70 12.72
C ASN A 197 -2.54 2.17 12.64
N PHE A 198 -2.87 1.63 11.47
CA PHE A 198 -2.91 0.20 11.22
C PHE A 198 -1.56 -0.48 11.52
N LEU A 199 -0.48 0.03 10.92
CA LEU A 199 0.87 -0.50 11.15
C LEU A 199 1.31 -0.36 12.60
N ASN A 200 1.02 0.77 13.27
CA ASN A 200 1.31 0.97 14.69
C ASN A 200 0.53 -0.03 15.57
N SER A 201 -0.72 -0.33 15.23
CA SER A 201 -1.50 -1.35 15.94
C SER A 201 -0.89 -2.75 15.80
N MET A 202 -0.18 -3.01 14.70
CA MET A 202 0.61 -4.24 14.49
C MET A 202 1.95 -4.24 15.24
N GLY A 203 2.37 -3.11 15.80
CA GLY A 203 3.62 -2.98 16.55
C GLY A 203 4.71 -2.15 15.87
N ALA A 204 4.41 -1.44 14.78
CA ALA A 204 5.33 -0.48 14.19
C ALA A 204 5.53 0.75 15.10
N ASP A 205 6.57 1.55 14.85
CA ASP A 205 6.81 2.87 15.48
C ASP A 205 6.83 3.94 14.39
N ILE A 206 5.64 4.45 14.07
CA ILE A 206 5.43 5.51 13.07
C ILE A 206 4.84 6.73 13.76
N ARG A 207 5.46 7.89 13.60
CA ARG A 207 5.06 9.16 14.21
C ARG A 207 5.01 10.27 13.17
N GLY A 208 4.11 11.22 13.35
CA GLY A 208 3.97 12.39 12.49
C GLY A 208 3.13 12.18 11.24
N ALA A 209 2.46 11.03 11.06
CA ALA A 209 1.50 10.85 9.98
C ALA A 209 0.41 11.94 10.02
N GLY A 210 0.09 12.53 8.86
CA GLY A 210 -0.79 13.69 8.76
C GLY A 210 -0.06 15.04 8.85
N THR A 211 1.26 15.02 9.07
CA THR A 211 2.13 16.21 8.96
C THR A 211 3.08 16.07 7.77
N ASP A 212 3.90 17.08 7.52
CA ASP A 212 4.91 17.07 6.45
C ASP A 212 6.18 16.28 6.80
N VAL A 213 6.31 15.82 8.05
CA VAL A 213 7.44 15.01 8.51
C VAL A 213 6.94 13.76 9.21
N ILE A 214 7.25 12.59 8.63
CA ILE A 214 6.92 11.29 9.20
C ILE A 214 8.21 10.59 9.61
N LYS A 215 8.23 10.05 10.83
CA LYS A 215 9.35 9.27 11.37
C LYS A 215 8.92 7.82 11.51
N VAL A 216 9.70 6.91 10.94
CA VAL A 216 9.47 5.46 10.99
C VAL A 216 10.70 4.81 11.59
N ARG A 217 10.55 4.19 12.77
CA ARG A 217 11.59 3.33 13.32
C ARG A 217 11.28 1.90 12.93
N GLY A 218 12.20 1.26 12.23
CA GLY A 218 12.02 -0.12 11.80
C GLY A 218 11.92 -1.10 12.97
N VAL A 219 11.12 -2.15 12.75
CA VAL A 219 10.87 -3.24 13.71
C VAL A 219 11.09 -4.59 13.05
N ASP A 220 11.49 -5.59 13.83
CA ASP A 220 11.74 -6.93 13.30
C ASP A 220 10.44 -7.70 13.01
N HIS A 221 9.40 -7.49 13.84
CA HIS A 221 8.15 -8.23 13.75
C HIS A 221 6.93 -7.32 13.79
N LEU A 222 5.92 -7.69 13.01
CA LEU A 222 4.58 -7.11 13.03
C LEU A 222 3.58 -8.23 13.31
N LYS A 223 2.77 -8.07 14.37
CA LYS A 223 1.78 -9.06 14.78
C LYS A 223 0.45 -8.90 14.06
N GLY A 224 -0.30 -9.99 13.92
CA GLY A 224 -1.67 -9.98 13.40
C GLY A 224 -2.63 -9.22 14.31
N ILE A 225 -3.56 -8.50 13.71
CA ILE A 225 -4.61 -7.75 14.40
C ILE A 225 -5.93 -7.81 13.66
N THR A 226 -7.00 -7.43 14.34
CA THR A 226 -8.27 -7.00 13.73
C THR A 226 -8.31 -5.47 13.72
N TYR A 227 -8.61 -4.89 12.58
CA TYR A 227 -8.60 -3.43 12.37
C TYR A 227 -9.77 -2.97 11.51
#